data_2b49300866cc3f2883fc3c0e3a6222aa
#
_entry.id   2b49300866cc3f2883fc3c0e3a6222aa
#
_cell.length_a   1.000
_cell.length_b   1.000
_cell.length_c   1.000
_cell.angle_alpha   90.00
_cell.angle_beta   90.00
_cell.angle_gamma   90.00
#
_symmetry.space_group_name_H-M   'P 1'
#
loop_
_entity.id
_entity.type
_entity.pdbx_description
1 polymer ?
#
loop_
_entity_poly.entity_id
_entity_poly.type
_entity_poly.pdbx_seq_one_letter_code
_entity_poly.pdbx_strand_id
1 'polypeptide(L)'
;MPHWETLSSEYLVQAPWAVLRKDVCRMPNGHTVPEYYVLEYPNWVNMVALTADNQFILVKQYRHGVKQDVLEIPGGVIDPGEDAPTAAARELLEETGYRFDTLEEISTLFPNPATSDNITTTYLFTGGVKVQEQQLDDQEEIEVILASPAELKRLLLDNEFGQALHTAALFYALVKLDLLK
;
A
#
# COMPACT_ATOMS: atom_id res chain seq x y z
N MET A 1 -0.77 -11.55 -26.08
CA MET A 1 -2.21 -11.68 -26.37
C MET A 1 -2.67 -10.35 -26.94
N PRO A 2 -3.62 -10.30 -27.89
CA PRO A 2 -4.20 -9.03 -28.32
C PRO A 2 -4.96 -8.39 -27.15
N HIS A 3 -4.84 -7.06 -27.03
CA HIS A 3 -5.46 -6.28 -25.95
C HIS A 3 -6.88 -5.81 -26.35
N TRP A 4 -7.68 -5.43 -25.37
CA TRP A 4 -8.97 -4.80 -25.61
C TRP A 4 -8.74 -3.37 -26.12
N GLU A 5 -9.61 -2.92 -27.00
CA GLU A 5 -9.64 -1.55 -27.50
C GLU A 5 -10.69 -0.75 -26.73
N THR A 6 -10.29 0.38 -26.12
CA THR A 6 -11.23 1.32 -25.52
C THR A 6 -11.85 2.17 -26.64
N LEU A 7 -13.17 2.06 -26.81
CA LEU A 7 -13.94 2.78 -27.84
C LEU A 7 -14.38 4.17 -27.37
N SER A 8 -14.76 4.28 -26.10
CA SER A 8 -15.12 5.55 -25.46
C SER A 8 -14.99 5.43 -23.95
N SER A 9 -14.83 6.59 -23.29
CA SER A 9 -14.75 6.72 -21.85
C SER A 9 -15.65 7.85 -21.36
N GLU A 10 -16.28 7.65 -20.20
CA GLU A 10 -17.12 8.62 -19.51
C GLU A 10 -16.78 8.62 -18.02
N TYR A 11 -16.46 9.79 -17.44
CA TYR A 11 -16.28 9.92 -16.01
C TYR A 11 -17.62 10.06 -15.31
N LEU A 12 -17.94 9.13 -14.43
CA LEU A 12 -19.19 9.12 -13.64
C LEU A 12 -19.02 9.88 -12.31
N VAL A 13 -17.81 9.81 -11.73
CA VAL A 13 -17.43 10.54 -10.53
C VAL A 13 -16.03 11.09 -10.72
N GLN A 14 -15.82 12.36 -10.35
CA GLN A 14 -14.51 13.00 -10.30
C GLN A 14 -14.42 13.83 -9.01
N ALA A 15 -13.94 13.18 -7.94
CA ALA A 15 -13.72 13.81 -6.65
C ALA A 15 -12.31 13.48 -6.16
N PRO A 16 -11.72 14.24 -5.22
CA PRO A 16 -10.32 14.07 -4.80
C PRO A 16 -9.89 12.63 -4.48
N TRP A 17 -10.78 11.85 -3.83
CA TRP A 17 -10.50 10.46 -3.41
C TRP A 17 -11.41 9.43 -4.07
N ALA A 18 -12.13 9.80 -5.12
CA ALA A 18 -13.07 8.93 -5.80
C ALA A 18 -13.20 9.32 -7.28
N VAL A 19 -12.40 8.70 -8.13
CA VAL A 19 -12.53 8.82 -9.59
C VAL A 19 -13.05 7.51 -10.13
N LEU A 20 -14.23 7.55 -10.77
CA LEU A 20 -14.86 6.40 -11.41
C LEU A 20 -15.09 6.70 -12.87
N ARG A 21 -14.45 5.93 -13.74
CA ARG A 21 -14.60 5.96 -15.20
C ARG A 21 -15.38 4.73 -15.68
N LYS A 22 -16.24 4.95 -16.65
CA LYS A 22 -16.93 3.89 -17.41
C LYS A 22 -16.40 3.86 -18.83
N ASP A 23 -15.89 2.72 -19.27
CA ASP A 23 -15.37 2.50 -20.61
C ASP A 23 -16.31 1.60 -21.42
N VAL A 24 -16.42 1.87 -22.72
CA VAL A 24 -16.93 0.92 -23.70
C VAL A 24 -15.72 0.27 -24.37
N CYS A 25 -15.61 -1.05 -24.31
CA CYS A 25 -14.45 -1.77 -24.81
C CYS A 25 -14.82 -2.78 -25.89
N ARG A 26 -13.89 -2.98 -26.86
CA ARG A 26 -13.97 -4.06 -27.84
C ARG A 26 -12.94 -5.14 -27.55
N MET A 27 -13.40 -6.37 -27.38
CA MET A 27 -12.54 -7.54 -27.22
C MET A 27 -11.94 -7.98 -28.57
N PRO A 28 -10.81 -8.72 -28.57
CA PRO A 28 -10.17 -9.22 -29.80
C PRO A 28 -11.06 -10.12 -30.66
N ASN A 29 -12.07 -10.76 -30.08
CA ASN A 29 -13.04 -11.58 -30.79
C ASN A 29 -14.19 -10.75 -31.42
N GLY A 30 -14.13 -9.40 -31.32
CA GLY A 30 -15.14 -8.49 -31.85
C GLY A 30 -16.31 -8.21 -30.91
N HIS A 31 -16.41 -8.90 -29.75
CA HIS A 31 -17.47 -8.64 -28.77
C HIS A 31 -17.27 -7.26 -28.14
N THR A 32 -18.37 -6.51 -28.00
CA THR A 32 -18.37 -5.22 -27.34
C THR A 32 -18.84 -5.38 -25.90
N VAL A 33 -18.05 -4.89 -24.95
CA VAL A 33 -18.38 -4.75 -23.54
C VAL A 33 -18.89 -3.32 -23.37
N PRO A 34 -20.18 -3.10 -23.14
CA PRO A 34 -20.76 -1.75 -23.16
C PRO A 34 -20.46 -0.95 -21.87
N GLU A 35 -20.08 -1.63 -20.79
CA GLU A 35 -19.81 -1.01 -19.50
C GLU A 35 -18.68 -1.76 -18.79
N TYR A 36 -17.51 -1.12 -18.72
CA TYR A 36 -16.39 -1.57 -17.91
C TYR A 36 -16.02 -0.43 -16.96
N TYR A 37 -16.06 -0.68 -15.65
CA TYR A 37 -15.85 0.34 -14.65
C TYR A 37 -14.41 0.29 -14.12
N VAL A 38 -13.75 1.44 -14.12
CA VAL A 38 -12.38 1.61 -13.62
C VAL A 38 -12.37 2.66 -12.51
N LEU A 39 -11.82 2.29 -11.35
CA LEU A 39 -11.46 3.19 -10.29
C LEU A 39 -10.03 3.69 -10.55
N GLU A 40 -9.88 4.98 -10.72
CA GLU A 40 -8.56 5.60 -10.89
C GLU A 40 -8.07 6.10 -9.53
N TYR A 41 -6.95 5.55 -9.09
CA TYR A 41 -6.29 5.92 -7.84
C TYR A 41 -4.87 6.38 -8.11
N PRO A 42 -4.30 7.25 -7.24
CA PRO A 42 -2.86 7.46 -7.26
C PRO A 42 -2.12 6.15 -6.98
N ASN A 43 -0.86 6.09 -7.36
CA ASN A 43 -0.01 4.97 -6.96
C ASN A 43 0.31 5.07 -5.47
N TRP A 44 0.53 3.92 -4.83
CA TRP A 44 0.78 3.80 -3.40
C TRP A 44 2.15 3.20 -3.12
N VAL A 45 2.67 3.52 -1.93
CA VAL A 45 3.82 2.85 -1.34
C VAL A 45 3.43 2.15 -0.04
N ASN A 46 4.00 0.98 0.20
CA ASN A 46 3.95 0.27 1.47
C ASN A 46 5.35 0.11 2.03
N MET A 47 5.52 0.24 3.34
CA MET A 47 6.81 0.13 3.99
C MET A 47 6.82 -0.99 5.03
N VAL A 48 7.57 -2.07 4.77
CA VAL A 48 7.94 -3.02 5.82
C VAL A 48 9.21 -2.51 6.46
N ALA A 49 9.13 -2.09 7.71
CA ALA A 49 10.20 -1.35 8.39
C ALA A 49 10.71 -2.11 9.61
N LEU A 50 12.01 -2.42 9.65
CA LEU A 50 12.70 -3.11 10.73
C LEU A 50 13.71 -2.16 11.39
N THR A 51 13.49 -1.84 12.66
CA THR A 51 14.35 -0.94 13.45
C THR A 51 15.75 -1.53 13.71
N ALA A 52 16.68 -0.70 14.15
CA ALA A 52 18.00 -1.14 14.59
C ALA A 52 17.93 -2.14 15.77
N ASP A 53 16.87 -2.04 16.58
CA ASP A 53 16.62 -2.95 17.71
C ASP A 53 15.81 -4.20 17.30
N ASN A 54 15.76 -4.50 16.00
CA ASN A 54 15.11 -5.67 15.44
C ASN A 54 13.59 -5.76 15.78
N GLN A 55 12.89 -4.61 15.73
CA GLN A 55 11.44 -4.53 15.86
C GLN A 55 10.82 -4.10 14.54
N PHE A 56 9.73 -4.75 14.10
CA PHE A 56 8.92 -4.29 13.00
C PHE A 56 8.02 -3.14 13.44
N ILE A 57 7.91 -2.13 12.60
CA ILE A 57 7.00 -1.02 12.81
C ILE A 57 5.66 -1.37 12.15
N LEU A 58 4.63 -1.40 12.96
CA LEU A 58 3.24 -1.55 12.54
C LEU A 58 2.49 -0.28 12.88
N VAL A 59 1.38 -0.05 12.20
CA VAL A 59 0.47 1.05 12.49
C VAL A 59 -0.95 0.52 12.69
N LYS A 60 -1.69 1.19 13.56
CA LYS A 60 -3.10 0.90 13.78
C LYS A 60 -3.89 2.17 13.55
N GLN A 61 -4.93 2.10 12.72
CA GLN A 61 -5.76 3.24 12.40
C GLN A 61 -7.20 2.82 12.08
N TYR A 62 -8.15 3.75 12.30
CA TYR A 62 -9.53 3.55 11.93
C TYR A 62 -9.73 3.66 10.42
N ARG A 63 -10.34 2.65 9.81
CA ARG A 63 -10.68 2.64 8.39
C ARG A 63 -12.20 2.72 8.23
N HIS A 64 -12.70 3.91 7.84
CA HIS A 64 -14.14 4.18 7.75
C HIS A 64 -14.87 3.23 6.79
N GLY A 65 -14.24 2.79 5.71
CA GLY A 65 -14.86 1.88 4.73
C GLY A 65 -15.30 0.55 5.33
N VAL A 66 -14.50 0.00 6.26
CA VAL A 66 -14.79 -1.23 7.01
C VAL A 66 -15.31 -0.97 8.42
N LYS A 67 -15.28 0.28 8.88
CA LYS A 67 -15.74 0.74 10.20
C LYS A 67 -15.04 0.03 11.37
N GLN A 68 -13.74 -0.17 11.25
CA GLN A 68 -12.92 -0.87 12.24
C GLN A 68 -11.54 -0.22 12.35
N ASP A 69 -10.91 -0.40 13.51
CA ASP A 69 -9.46 -0.23 13.63
C ASP A 69 -8.77 -1.39 12.94
N VAL A 70 -7.84 -1.09 12.04
CA VAL A 70 -7.10 -2.09 11.26
C VAL A 70 -5.63 -2.03 11.62
N LEU A 71 -5.03 -3.20 11.84
CA LEU A 71 -3.59 -3.35 11.99
C LEU A 71 -2.96 -3.42 10.59
N GLU A 72 -2.01 -2.54 10.33
CA GLU A 72 -1.41 -2.33 9.02
C GLU A 72 0.11 -2.15 9.13
N ILE A 73 0.79 -2.10 8.01
CA ILE A 73 2.12 -1.51 7.89
C ILE A 73 1.99 -0.05 7.44
N PRO A 74 2.98 0.81 7.68
CA PRO A 74 3.01 2.17 7.14
C PRO A 74 2.84 2.17 5.62
N GLY A 75 2.12 3.17 5.09
CA GLY A 75 1.86 3.27 3.65
C GLY A 75 1.17 4.57 3.28
N GLY A 76 1.45 5.07 2.09
CA GLY A 76 0.89 6.33 1.65
C GLY A 76 0.80 6.49 0.14
N VAL A 77 0.45 7.68 -0.28
CA VAL A 77 0.28 8.07 -1.67
C VAL A 77 1.60 8.62 -2.22
N ILE A 78 1.91 8.29 -3.47
CA ILE A 78 2.98 8.95 -4.21
C ILE A 78 2.42 10.26 -4.77
N ASP A 79 2.97 11.38 -4.33
CA ASP A 79 2.55 12.71 -4.78
C ASP A 79 2.90 12.96 -6.26
N PRO A 80 2.16 13.83 -6.96
CA PRO A 80 2.48 14.18 -8.34
C PRO A 80 3.91 14.72 -8.50
N GLY A 81 4.75 14.01 -9.24
CA GLY A 81 6.14 14.37 -9.50
C GLY A 81 7.14 13.83 -8.49
N GLU A 82 6.68 13.14 -7.45
CA GLU A 82 7.53 12.43 -6.49
C GLU A 82 7.88 11.03 -7.01
N ASP A 83 9.07 10.52 -6.70
CA ASP A 83 9.40 9.12 -6.97
C ASP A 83 9.01 8.22 -5.80
N ALA A 84 8.75 6.94 -6.06
CA ALA A 84 8.26 6.00 -5.06
C ALA A 84 9.21 5.81 -3.86
N PRO A 85 10.56 5.73 -4.00
CA PRO A 85 11.45 5.66 -2.86
C PRO A 85 11.39 6.89 -1.95
N THR A 86 11.27 8.08 -2.54
CA THR A 86 11.15 9.35 -1.79
C THR A 86 9.83 9.39 -1.02
N ALA A 87 8.71 9.06 -1.68
CA ALA A 87 7.40 8.96 -1.05
C ALA A 87 7.43 7.97 0.14
N ALA A 88 8.00 6.80 -0.06
CA ALA A 88 8.09 5.78 0.98
C ALA A 88 8.89 6.26 2.21
N ALA A 89 10.02 6.96 2.00
CA ALA A 89 10.83 7.49 3.09
C ALA A 89 10.13 8.65 3.83
N ARG A 90 9.43 9.52 3.10
CA ARG A 90 8.65 10.64 3.65
C ARG A 90 7.51 10.13 4.50
N GLU A 91 6.62 9.31 3.95
CA GLU A 91 5.46 8.73 4.64
C GLU A 91 5.88 7.97 5.91
N LEU A 92 6.93 7.13 5.80
CA LEU A 92 7.43 6.37 6.94
C LEU A 92 7.93 7.28 8.07
N LEU A 93 8.60 8.39 7.73
CA LEU A 93 9.06 9.36 8.72
C LEU A 93 7.89 10.13 9.35
N GLU A 94 6.91 10.57 8.54
CA GLU A 94 5.74 11.32 8.98
C GLU A 94 4.84 10.48 9.89
N GLU A 95 4.48 9.27 9.46
CA GLU A 95 3.61 8.37 10.20
C GLU A 95 4.23 7.79 11.47
N THR A 96 5.56 7.61 11.51
CA THR A 96 6.19 6.85 12.59
C THR A 96 7.26 7.59 13.38
N GLY A 97 7.86 8.63 12.82
CA GLY A 97 9.00 9.35 13.39
C GLY A 97 10.33 8.61 13.26
N TYR A 98 10.39 7.51 12.50
CA TYR A 98 11.60 6.73 12.28
C TYR A 98 12.27 7.11 10.96
N ARG A 99 13.60 7.19 10.98
CA ARG A 99 14.44 7.38 9.79
C ARG A 99 15.25 6.13 9.53
N PHE A 100 15.42 5.84 8.25
CA PHE A 100 16.17 4.71 7.74
C PHE A 100 17.19 5.17 6.70
N ASP A 101 18.37 4.56 6.70
CA ASP A 101 19.40 4.83 5.71
C ASP A 101 19.42 3.79 4.58
N THR A 102 18.68 2.69 4.75
CA THR A 102 18.64 1.57 3.79
C THR A 102 17.20 1.23 3.44
N LEU A 103 16.91 1.20 2.14
CA LEU A 103 15.65 0.71 1.59
C LEU A 103 15.91 -0.18 0.37
N GLU A 104 15.05 -1.16 0.17
CA GLU A 104 15.07 -2.05 -0.98
C GLU A 104 13.65 -2.31 -1.47
N GLU A 105 13.41 -2.17 -2.78
CA GLU A 105 12.13 -2.57 -3.37
C GLU A 105 12.01 -4.10 -3.33
N ILE A 106 10.88 -4.59 -2.79
CA ILE A 106 10.63 -6.03 -2.64
C ILE A 106 9.43 -6.54 -3.44
N SER A 107 8.51 -5.67 -3.81
CA SER A 107 7.41 -6.04 -4.71
C SER A 107 6.75 -4.81 -5.34
N THR A 108 6.17 -5.02 -6.54
CA THR A 108 5.26 -4.08 -7.20
C THR A 108 4.03 -4.86 -7.63
N LEU A 109 2.87 -4.49 -7.12
CA LEU A 109 1.62 -5.23 -7.27
C LEU A 109 0.48 -4.32 -7.74
N PHE A 110 -0.49 -4.89 -8.44
CA PHE A 110 -1.78 -4.25 -8.69
C PHE A 110 -2.73 -4.54 -7.52
N PRO A 111 -3.32 -3.52 -6.87
CA PRO A 111 -4.28 -3.72 -5.78
C PRO A 111 -5.49 -4.55 -6.19
N ASN A 112 -6.09 -4.19 -7.31
CA ASN A 112 -7.19 -4.92 -7.92
C ASN A 112 -7.23 -4.70 -9.44
N PRO A 113 -6.47 -5.46 -10.24
CA PRO A 113 -6.33 -5.23 -11.69
C PRO A 113 -7.63 -5.42 -12.48
N ALA A 114 -8.68 -5.91 -11.86
CA ALA A 114 -9.99 -6.04 -12.49
C ALA A 114 -10.80 -4.74 -12.46
N THR A 115 -10.50 -3.83 -11.53
CA THR A 115 -11.33 -2.63 -11.31
C THR A 115 -10.53 -1.35 -11.05
N SER A 116 -9.22 -1.43 -10.80
CA SER A 116 -8.38 -0.24 -10.57
C SER A 116 -7.14 -0.26 -11.45
N ASP A 117 -6.59 0.91 -11.72
CA ASP A 117 -5.48 1.11 -12.64
C ASP A 117 -4.13 1.41 -11.95
N ASN A 118 -4.16 1.63 -10.64
CA ASN A 118 -2.98 1.97 -9.87
C ASN A 118 -2.11 0.77 -9.50
N ILE A 119 -0.89 1.06 -9.09
CA ILE A 119 0.06 0.10 -8.54
C ILE A 119 0.41 0.45 -7.09
N THR A 120 0.86 -0.57 -6.35
CA THR A 120 1.45 -0.41 -5.03
C THR A 120 2.86 -0.98 -5.04
N THR A 121 3.85 -0.14 -4.73
CA THR A 121 5.24 -0.55 -4.59
C THR A 121 5.58 -0.72 -3.11
N THR A 122 6.17 -1.86 -2.76
CA THR A 122 6.56 -2.16 -1.38
C THR A 122 8.06 -2.09 -1.21
N TYR A 123 8.48 -1.36 -0.19
CA TYR A 123 9.88 -1.25 0.22
C TYR A 123 10.14 -1.93 1.56
N LEU A 124 11.27 -2.62 1.67
CA LEU A 124 11.83 -3.08 2.92
C LEU A 124 12.86 -2.06 3.42
N PHE A 125 12.61 -1.53 4.59
CA PHE A 125 13.52 -0.62 5.30
C PHE A 125 14.17 -1.35 6.47
N THR A 126 15.47 -1.17 6.66
CA THR A 126 16.21 -1.80 7.77
C THR A 126 17.10 -0.82 8.51
N GLY A 127 17.32 -1.06 9.81
CA GLY A 127 18.21 -0.28 10.65
C GLY A 127 17.64 1.05 11.14
N GLY A 128 16.29 1.16 11.19
CA GLY A 128 15.61 2.40 11.58
C GLY A 128 15.86 2.87 13.00
N VAL A 129 15.96 4.18 13.17
CA VAL A 129 16.05 4.86 14.48
C VAL A 129 14.99 5.93 14.59
N LYS A 130 14.38 6.07 15.78
CA LYS A 130 13.42 7.14 16.05
C LYS A 130 14.16 8.46 16.15
N VAL A 131 13.79 9.45 15.32
CA VAL A 131 14.44 10.76 15.24
C VAL A 131 13.52 11.92 15.60
N GLN A 132 12.20 11.71 15.54
CA GLN A 132 11.20 12.74 15.84
C GLN A 132 9.88 12.11 16.29
N GLU A 133 8.92 12.92 16.71
CA GLU A 133 7.51 12.50 16.88
C GLU A 133 6.82 12.43 15.52
N GLN A 134 5.68 11.74 15.45
CA GLN A 134 4.82 11.68 14.26
C GLN A 134 4.43 13.09 13.80
N GLN A 135 4.27 13.27 12.49
CA GLN A 135 3.78 14.48 11.85
C GLN A 135 2.59 14.10 10.96
N LEU A 136 1.46 13.84 11.60
CA LEU A 136 0.24 13.37 10.94
C LEU A 136 -0.55 14.54 10.38
N ASP A 137 -1.28 14.28 9.29
CA ASP A 137 -2.25 15.20 8.73
C ASP A 137 -3.51 15.31 9.62
N ASP A 138 -4.30 16.39 9.44
CA ASP A 138 -5.50 16.65 10.26
C ASP A 138 -6.56 15.53 10.21
N GLN A 139 -6.48 14.62 9.25
CA GLN A 139 -7.41 13.50 9.05
C GLN A 139 -6.81 12.15 9.41
N GLU A 140 -5.62 12.14 10.00
CA GLU A 140 -4.89 10.92 10.37
C GLU A 140 -4.86 10.73 11.88
N GLU A 141 -5.26 9.55 12.32
CA GLU A 141 -5.14 9.07 13.68
C GLU A 141 -4.42 7.72 13.64
N ILE A 142 -3.09 7.74 13.80
CA ILE A 142 -2.22 6.57 13.64
C ILE A 142 -1.51 6.25 14.96
N GLU A 143 -1.71 5.04 15.47
CA GLU A 143 -0.96 4.47 16.59
C GLU A 143 0.21 3.63 16.06
N VAL A 144 1.43 3.92 16.49
CA VAL A 144 2.64 3.12 16.15
C VAL A 144 2.78 1.97 17.12
N ILE A 145 2.92 0.76 16.60
CA ILE A 145 3.12 -0.48 17.36
C ILE A 145 4.45 -1.11 16.93
N LEU A 146 5.27 -1.49 17.92
CA LEU A 146 6.49 -2.23 17.66
C LEU A 146 6.26 -3.72 17.95
N ALA A 147 6.62 -4.57 17.00
CA ALA A 147 6.46 -6.01 17.11
C ALA A 147 7.78 -6.74 16.87
N SER A 148 8.11 -7.69 17.72
CA SER A 148 9.23 -8.59 17.46
C SER A 148 8.97 -9.45 16.20
N PRO A 149 10.01 -10.00 15.53
CA PRO A 149 9.82 -10.92 14.40
C PRO A 149 8.90 -12.11 14.71
N ALA A 150 8.98 -12.65 15.92
CA ALA A 150 8.13 -13.74 16.36
C ALA A 150 6.65 -13.31 16.51
N GLU A 151 6.42 -12.12 17.04
CA GLU A 151 5.08 -11.56 17.20
C GLU A 151 4.48 -11.18 15.85
N LEU A 152 5.23 -10.53 14.97
CA LEU A 152 4.77 -10.24 13.60
C LEU A 152 4.33 -11.51 12.89
N LYS A 153 5.16 -12.57 12.95
CA LYS A 153 4.84 -13.87 12.36
C LYS A 153 3.55 -14.45 12.93
N ARG A 154 3.37 -14.39 14.26
CA ARG A 154 2.13 -14.84 14.91
C ARG A 154 0.93 -14.02 14.41
N LEU A 155 0.99 -12.69 14.46
CA LEU A 155 -0.09 -11.80 14.01
C LEU A 155 -0.48 -12.07 12.55
N LEU A 156 0.51 -12.29 11.68
CA LEU A 156 0.28 -12.57 10.27
C LEU A 156 -0.41 -13.92 10.06
N LEU A 157 0.03 -14.98 10.77
CA LEU A 157 -0.55 -16.32 10.67
C LEU A 157 -1.93 -16.43 11.33
N ASP A 158 -2.20 -15.63 12.36
CA ASP A 158 -3.49 -15.51 13.03
C ASP A 158 -4.48 -14.63 12.25
N ASN A 159 -4.08 -14.11 11.07
CA ASN A 159 -4.88 -13.27 10.17
C ASN A 159 -5.34 -11.94 10.81
N GLU A 160 -4.48 -11.33 11.63
CA GLU A 160 -4.76 -10.04 12.28
C GLU A 160 -4.61 -8.85 11.32
N PHE A 161 -3.97 -9.04 10.15
CA PHE A 161 -3.84 -8.02 9.11
C PHE A 161 -5.04 -8.09 8.15
N GLY A 162 -5.91 -7.10 8.21
CA GLY A 162 -7.13 -7.05 7.39
C GLY A 162 -6.91 -6.58 5.93
N GLN A 163 -5.74 -6.01 5.61
CA GLN A 163 -5.45 -5.42 4.30
C GLN A 163 -4.57 -6.36 3.47
N ALA A 164 -5.09 -6.80 2.31
CA ALA A 164 -4.45 -7.83 1.49
C ALA A 164 -3.04 -7.45 0.97
N LEU A 165 -2.84 -6.18 0.57
CA LEU A 165 -1.53 -5.71 0.10
C LEU A 165 -0.49 -5.69 1.23
N HIS A 166 -0.89 -5.32 2.44
CA HIS A 166 -0.03 -5.34 3.61
C HIS A 166 0.35 -6.78 4.00
N THR A 167 -0.63 -7.69 3.94
CA THR A 167 -0.37 -9.13 4.14
C THR A 167 0.64 -9.66 3.11
N ALA A 168 0.46 -9.33 1.82
CA ALA A 168 1.40 -9.72 0.78
C ALA A 168 2.80 -9.12 1.02
N ALA A 169 2.87 -7.82 1.32
CA ALA A 169 4.12 -7.12 1.62
C ALA A 169 4.91 -7.79 2.76
N LEU A 170 4.20 -8.14 3.85
CA LEU A 170 4.81 -8.82 5.00
C LEU A 170 5.33 -10.21 4.62
N PHE A 171 4.61 -10.99 3.81
CA PHE A 171 5.12 -12.29 3.33
C PHE A 171 6.36 -12.11 2.47
N TYR A 172 6.42 -11.15 1.54
CA TYR A 172 7.61 -10.86 0.75
C TYR A 172 8.81 -10.49 1.65
N ALA A 173 8.59 -9.62 2.63
CA ALA A 173 9.64 -9.21 3.56
C ALA A 173 10.15 -10.38 4.43
N LEU A 174 9.25 -11.21 4.98
CA LEU A 174 9.64 -12.37 5.79
C LEU A 174 10.42 -13.42 4.99
N VAL A 175 10.05 -13.64 3.71
CA VAL A 175 10.85 -14.48 2.80
C VAL A 175 12.24 -13.89 2.59
N LYS A 176 12.31 -12.59 2.29
CA LYS A 176 13.57 -11.87 2.05
C LYS A 176 14.52 -11.90 3.25
N LEU A 177 13.96 -11.78 4.45
CA LEU A 177 14.71 -11.79 5.72
C LEU A 177 14.97 -13.20 6.27
N ASP A 178 14.56 -14.27 5.57
CA ASP A 178 14.66 -15.69 6.00
C ASP A 178 13.95 -15.98 7.35
N LEU A 179 12.83 -15.31 7.59
CA LEU A 179 12.05 -15.36 8.84
C LEU A 179 10.80 -16.27 8.79
N LEU A 180 10.51 -16.92 7.63
CA LEU A 180 9.35 -17.80 7.49
C LEU A 180 9.56 -19.24 8.01
N LYS A 181 10.75 -19.58 8.47
CA LYS A 181 11.07 -20.90 9.02
C LYS A 181 10.47 -21.14 10.38
#